data_cfb0634392e23c9df6be7e31be4d7521
#
_entry.id   cfb0634392e23c9df6be7e31be4d7521
#
_cell.length_a   1.000
_cell.length_b   1.000
_cell.length_c   1.000
_cell.angle_alpha   90.00
_cell.angle_beta   90.00
_cell.angle_gamma   90.00
#
_symmetry.space_group_name_H-M   'P 1'
#
loop_
_entity.id
_entity.type
_entity.pdbx_description
1 polymer ?
#
loop_
_entity_poly.entity_id
_entity_poly.type
_entity_poly.pdbx_seq_one_letter_code
_entity_poly.pdbx_strand_id
1 'polypeptide(L)'
;MPLALLAVLISVLVPAHPAQGAANTFTLGAVRTDTGGRALQLHGLGIVKAEDTWYGFGEDKTGQTTANTAFQDIPCYTSGDLANWTHQGVALARQGSGDLGPNRIVERPKVLHNAATGLYVMYLHIDNTSYSEQRVGVATSPTPCGPYSYRGSFQPLGNQSRDIGLYQDTDGSAYLLSENAGRSLRIYRLAADYLSVASAVATLPNYESPAVVKTGGTYYLLASHLTGWATNDNVYATATSLAGPWSPFRNFAATGTNTYNSQTANIITVQGSAATTYVYAGDRWTGNAMGDSPLIWLPLTIRGTTVNLGQYPSWNLDTASGTWSANAGLPSETTHVLKNAGSSQVLDASGASTAAGGKIIQWPAHGGTNQQWRLTKLADNVFMLVNVNSGLCLDVPGGSTASGTQLQQWTCTGGPGQQWAADLVGSLTGSQYVLVNIGSGLVTGVAGSSTASGAQVVQLGGTGAASQVWAVS
;
A
#
# COMPACT_ATOMS: atom_id res chain seq x y z
N MET A 1 21.48 57.37 -50.48
CA MET A 1 21.04 55.97 -50.42
C MET A 1 21.19 55.56 -48.98
N PRO A 2 20.11 55.35 -48.15
CA PRO A 2 20.24 54.85 -46.80
C PRO A 2 20.16 53.33 -46.83
N LEU A 3 21.10 52.67 -46.14
CA LEU A 3 21.10 51.23 -45.86
C LEU A 3 19.99 50.89 -44.84
N ALA A 4 19.10 50.02 -45.17
CA ALA A 4 18.12 49.46 -44.24
C ALA A 4 18.76 48.25 -43.54
N LEU A 5 18.87 48.33 -42.20
CA LEU A 5 19.23 47.20 -41.33
C LEU A 5 18.01 46.30 -41.18
N LEU A 6 18.10 45.06 -41.63
CA LEU A 6 17.11 44.02 -41.43
C LEU A 6 17.40 43.34 -40.09
N ALA A 7 16.59 43.61 -39.07
CA ALA A 7 16.67 42.89 -37.79
C ALA A 7 15.95 41.55 -37.88
N VAL A 8 16.71 40.44 -37.85
CA VAL A 8 16.16 39.09 -37.77
C VAL A 8 15.80 38.79 -36.30
N LEU A 9 14.51 38.74 -36.00
CA LEU A 9 14.00 38.24 -34.73
C LEU A 9 14.10 36.72 -34.72
N ILE A 10 15.03 36.18 -33.93
CA ILE A 10 15.10 34.76 -33.64
C ILE A 10 14.13 34.51 -32.46
N SER A 11 12.96 33.96 -32.77
CA SER A 11 12.04 33.44 -31.75
C SER A 11 12.60 32.13 -31.19
N VAL A 12 13.09 32.18 -29.93
CA VAL A 12 13.43 30.99 -29.15
C VAL A 12 12.13 30.31 -28.76
N LEU A 13 11.81 29.19 -29.40
CA LEU A 13 10.76 28.29 -28.92
C LEU A 13 11.23 27.68 -27.62
N VAL A 14 10.69 28.17 -26.48
CA VAL A 14 10.78 27.50 -25.18
C VAL A 14 9.87 26.29 -25.28
N PRO A 15 10.40 25.06 -25.10
CA PRO A 15 9.54 23.90 -25.07
C PRO A 15 8.51 24.07 -23.93
N ALA A 16 7.23 23.97 -24.27
CA ALA A 16 6.17 23.95 -23.27
C ALA A 16 6.41 22.73 -22.38
N HIS A 17 6.65 22.97 -21.09
CA HIS A 17 6.59 21.91 -20.09
C HIS A 17 5.17 21.34 -20.15
N PRO A 18 4.98 20.00 -20.16
CA PRO A 18 3.65 19.44 -20.04
C PRO A 18 3.02 20.01 -18.76
N ALA A 19 1.78 20.46 -18.89
CA ALA A 19 1.03 20.98 -17.74
C ALA A 19 1.04 19.89 -16.65
N GLN A 20 1.64 20.22 -15.51
CA GLN A 20 1.63 19.34 -14.34
C GLN A 20 0.17 19.18 -13.94
N GLY A 21 -0.38 17.96 -14.04
CA GLY A 21 -1.75 17.67 -13.63
C GLY A 21 -1.94 18.15 -12.19
N ALA A 22 -3.11 18.68 -11.87
CA ALA A 22 -3.40 19.08 -10.49
C ALA A 22 -3.28 17.85 -9.59
N ALA A 23 -2.44 17.93 -8.56
CA ALA A 23 -2.28 16.84 -7.61
C ALA A 23 -3.59 16.67 -6.82
N ASN A 24 -4.12 15.44 -6.80
CA ASN A 24 -5.38 15.13 -6.12
C ASN A 24 -5.13 14.76 -4.68
N THR A 25 -5.88 15.35 -3.75
CA THR A 25 -5.73 15.17 -2.32
C THR A 25 -6.62 14.05 -1.80
N PHE A 26 -6.01 13.14 -1.04
CA PHE A 26 -6.68 12.08 -0.28
C PHE A 26 -6.64 12.43 1.19
N THR A 27 -7.80 12.39 1.86
CA THR A 27 -7.92 12.64 3.30
C THR A 27 -8.23 11.33 4.02
N LEU A 28 -7.40 10.97 4.99
CA LEU A 28 -7.52 9.73 5.74
C LEU A 28 -8.80 9.72 6.59
N GLY A 29 -9.59 8.66 6.44
CA GLY A 29 -10.79 8.41 7.26
C GLY A 29 -12.01 9.26 6.92
N ALA A 30 -11.96 10.10 5.88
CA ALA A 30 -13.14 10.76 5.36
C ALA A 30 -14.00 9.77 4.55
N VAL A 31 -15.32 9.85 4.71
CA VAL A 31 -16.25 9.20 3.78
C VAL A 31 -16.11 9.91 2.44
N ARG A 32 -15.73 9.16 1.41
CA ARG A 32 -15.58 9.72 0.06
C ARG A 32 -16.91 9.70 -0.67
N THR A 33 -17.13 10.68 -1.52
CA THR A 33 -18.31 10.77 -2.36
C THR A 33 -17.96 10.70 -3.83
N ASP A 34 -18.91 10.24 -4.64
CA ASP A 34 -18.84 10.36 -6.10
C ASP A 34 -19.06 11.83 -6.53
N THR A 35 -18.88 12.12 -7.82
CA THR A 35 -19.11 13.45 -8.38
C THR A 35 -20.59 13.90 -8.28
N GLY A 36 -21.51 13.00 -7.97
CA GLY A 36 -22.92 13.28 -7.68
C GLY A 36 -23.19 13.52 -6.19
N GLY A 37 -22.17 13.48 -5.31
CA GLY A 37 -22.29 13.71 -3.87
C GLY A 37 -22.80 12.52 -3.05
N ARG A 38 -22.89 11.31 -3.64
CA ARG A 38 -23.30 10.08 -2.94
C ARG A 38 -22.08 9.39 -2.37
N ALA A 39 -22.22 8.70 -1.23
CA ALA A 39 -21.15 7.89 -0.66
C ALA A 39 -20.62 6.87 -1.69
N LEU A 40 -19.30 6.81 -1.84
CA LEU A 40 -18.62 6.00 -2.85
C LEU A 40 -18.62 4.52 -2.43
N GLN A 41 -19.31 3.68 -3.15
CA GLN A 41 -19.48 2.25 -2.88
C GLN A 41 -18.38 1.42 -3.58
N LEU A 42 -17.12 1.60 -3.18
CA LEU A 42 -15.97 0.85 -3.69
C LEU A 42 -15.41 -0.14 -2.64
N HIS A 43 -16.32 -0.72 -1.84
CA HIS A 43 -15.96 -1.68 -0.80
C HIS A 43 -15.54 -3.02 -1.41
N GLY A 44 -14.54 -3.69 -0.81
CA GLY A 44 -13.97 -4.90 -1.39
C GLY A 44 -13.28 -4.69 -2.75
N LEU A 45 -12.86 -3.50 -3.05
CA LEU A 45 -12.41 -2.90 -4.31
C LEU A 45 -11.90 -3.87 -5.38
N GLY A 46 -12.60 -3.90 -6.52
CA GLY A 46 -12.08 -4.31 -7.83
C GLY A 46 -11.68 -3.08 -8.64
N ILE A 47 -10.58 -3.16 -9.36
CA ILE A 47 -10.12 -2.04 -10.18
C ILE A 47 -9.40 -2.55 -11.44
N VAL A 48 -9.64 -1.89 -12.55
CA VAL A 48 -8.91 -2.10 -13.80
C VAL A 48 -8.69 -0.76 -14.48
N LYS A 49 -7.56 -0.58 -15.14
CA LYS A 49 -7.28 0.59 -15.97
C LYS A 49 -7.42 0.20 -17.44
N ALA A 50 -8.20 0.95 -18.20
CA ALA A 50 -8.25 0.84 -19.66
C ALA A 50 -7.97 2.22 -20.23
N GLU A 51 -6.96 2.30 -21.07
CA GLU A 51 -6.41 3.56 -21.60
C GLU A 51 -6.04 4.50 -20.40
N ASP A 52 -6.56 5.72 -20.39
CA ASP A 52 -6.31 6.68 -19.31
C ASP A 52 -7.40 6.71 -18.24
N THR A 53 -8.34 5.76 -18.27
CA THR A 53 -9.47 5.70 -17.35
C THR A 53 -9.34 4.52 -16.39
N TRP A 54 -9.50 4.82 -15.11
CA TRP A 54 -9.67 3.82 -14.06
C TRP A 54 -11.14 3.44 -13.93
N TYR A 55 -11.42 2.15 -13.86
CA TYR A 55 -12.74 1.58 -13.62
C TYR A 55 -12.73 0.89 -12.27
N GLY A 56 -13.55 1.40 -11.34
CA GLY A 56 -13.68 0.88 -9.97
C GLY A 56 -15.00 0.14 -9.78
N PHE A 57 -14.93 -0.98 -9.06
CA PHE A 57 -16.05 -1.84 -8.72
C PHE A 57 -16.04 -2.10 -7.22
N GLY A 58 -17.20 -2.12 -6.60
CA GLY A 58 -17.30 -2.41 -5.17
C GLY A 58 -18.65 -3.02 -4.83
N GLU A 59 -18.74 -3.41 -3.58
CA GLU A 59 -20.00 -3.86 -3.00
C GLU A 59 -20.86 -2.63 -2.68
N ASP A 60 -22.09 -2.57 -3.18
CA ASP A 60 -23.04 -1.55 -2.69
C ASP A 60 -23.53 -1.96 -1.30
N LYS A 61 -23.09 -1.21 -0.30
CA LYS A 61 -23.45 -1.39 1.12
C LYS A 61 -24.42 -0.31 1.61
N THR A 62 -25.03 0.45 0.70
CA THR A 62 -26.00 1.51 1.04
C THR A 62 -27.11 0.98 1.92
N GLY A 63 -27.28 1.57 3.11
CA GLY A 63 -28.31 1.19 4.09
C GLY A 63 -28.06 -0.15 4.79
N GLN A 64 -26.90 -0.75 4.63
CA GLN A 64 -26.53 -2.03 5.26
C GLN A 64 -25.86 -1.84 6.61
N THR A 65 -25.91 -2.93 7.40
CA THR A 65 -25.19 -3.10 8.66
C THR A 65 -24.52 -4.48 8.66
N THR A 66 -23.62 -4.75 9.61
CA THR A 66 -22.99 -6.09 9.76
C THR A 66 -24.01 -7.20 10.04
N ALA A 67 -25.23 -6.88 10.46
CA ALA A 67 -26.33 -7.84 10.64
C ALA A 67 -27.11 -8.13 9.36
N ASN A 68 -26.97 -7.30 8.34
CA ASN A 68 -27.65 -7.46 7.04
C ASN A 68 -26.76 -6.94 5.91
N THR A 69 -26.03 -7.86 5.29
CA THR A 69 -25.11 -7.62 4.19
C THR A 69 -25.55 -8.28 2.89
N ALA A 70 -26.86 -8.57 2.76
CA ALA A 70 -27.42 -9.22 1.57
C ALA A 70 -27.12 -8.40 0.31
N PHE A 71 -26.72 -9.10 -0.74
CA PHE A 71 -26.31 -8.51 -2.01
C PHE A 71 -27.37 -7.55 -2.59
N GLN A 72 -26.93 -6.37 -2.96
CA GLN A 72 -27.73 -5.38 -3.69
C GLN A 72 -27.34 -5.37 -5.17
N ASP A 73 -26.16 -4.88 -5.50
CA ASP A 73 -25.53 -4.96 -6.82
C ASP A 73 -24.03 -4.64 -6.73
N ILE A 74 -23.35 -4.68 -7.88
CA ILE A 74 -21.96 -4.19 -8.05
C ILE A 74 -22.03 -2.96 -8.95
N PRO A 75 -21.87 -1.73 -8.41
CA PRO A 75 -21.76 -0.53 -9.21
C PRO A 75 -20.42 -0.46 -9.97
N CYS A 76 -20.42 0.30 -11.07
CA CYS A 76 -19.20 0.74 -11.75
C CYS A 76 -19.02 2.24 -11.57
N TYR A 77 -17.78 2.62 -11.32
CA TYR A 77 -17.33 4.01 -11.29
C TYR A 77 -16.14 4.22 -12.23
N THR A 78 -16.02 5.43 -12.76
CA THR A 78 -14.85 5.84 -13.56
C THR A 78 -14.14 7.01 -12.92
N SER A 79 -12.80 7.03 -13.11
CA SER A 79 -11.95 8.12 -12.65
C SER A 79 -10.74 8.28 -13.58
N GLY A 80 -10.32 9.52 -13.84
CA GLY A 80 -9.05 9.83 -14.49
C GLY A 80 -7.89 9.99 -13.51
N ASP A 81 -8.18 10.08 -12.20
CA ASP A 81 -7.21 10.56 -11.20
C ASP A 81 -7.24 9.80 -9.86
N LEU A 82 -8.10 8.77 -9.73
CA LEU A 82 -8.34 7.98 -8.52
C LEU A 82 -8.95 8.78 -7.34
N ALA A 83 -9.03 10.09 -7.42
CA ALA A 83 -9.61 10.95 -6.40
C ALA A 83 -11.07 11.26 -6.67
N ASN A 84 -11.40 11.58 -7.92
CA ASN A 84 -12.74 11.95 -8.36
C ASN A 84 -13.37 10.80 -9.14
N TRP A 85 -14.46 10.26 -8.62
CA TRP A 85 -15.15 9.11 -9.20
C TRP A 85 -16.54 9.47 -9.68
N THR A 86 -16.88 9.04 -10.88
CA THR A 86 -18.21 9.22 -11.46
C THR A 86 -18.92 7.89 -11.55
N HIS A 87 -20.10 7.79 -10.95
CA HIS A 87 -20.93 6.59 -11.03
C HIS A 87 -21.46 6.39 -12.45
N GLN A 88 -21.25 5.20 -13.01
CA GLN A 88 -21.65 4.83 -14.38
C GLN A 88 -22.88 3.93 -14.44
N GLY A 89 -23.37 3.49 -13.30
CA GLY A 89 -24.50 2.56 -13.21
C GLY A 89 -24.07 1.21 -12.62
N VAL A 90 -24.92 0.22 -12.79
CA VAL A 90 -24.76 -1.13 -12.24
C VAL A 90 -24.00 -1.99 -13.23
N ALA A 91 -22.82 -2.47 -12.82
CA ALA A 91 -22.00 -3.41 -13.59
C ALA A 91 -22.56 -4.84 -13.54
N LEU A 92 -22.96 -5.31 -12.35
CA LEU A 92 -23.56 -6.63 -12.14
C LEU A 92 -24.79 -6.50 -11.23
N ALA A 93 -25.97 -6.68 -11.80
CA ALA A 93 -27.24 -6.52 -11.12
C ALA A 93 -27.64 -7.76 -10.31
N ARG A 94 -28.33 -7.52 -9.18
CA ARG A 94 -29.05 -8.56 -8.45
C ARG A 94 -30.10 -9.22 -9.37
N GLN A 95 -30.25 -10.53 -9.21
CA GLN A 95 -31.21 -11.35 -9.95
C GLN A 95 -32.41 -11.75 -9.07
N GLY A 96 -33.46 -12.28 -9.68
CA GLY A 96 -34.64 -12.74 -8.96
C GLY A 96 -34.42 -14.02 -8.14
N SER A 97 -33.37 -14.80 -8.45
CA SER A 97 -33.05 -16.08 -7.82
C SER A 97 -31.59 -16.48 -8.09
N GLY A 98 -31.16 -17.61 -7.54
CA GLY A 98 -29.82 -18.17 -7.74
C GLY A 98 -28.75 -17.43 -6.93
N ASP A 99 -27.51 -17.52 -7.38
CA ASP A 99 -26.34 -16.97 -6.69
C ASP A 99 -26.36 -15.45 -6.48
N LEU A 100 -27.03 -14.74 -7.37
CA LEU A 100 -27.20 -13.29 -7.32
C LEU A 100 -28.64 -12.91 -6.86
N GLY A 101 -29.37 -13.84 -6.28
CA GLY A 101 -30.74 -13.65 -5.83
C GLY A 101 -30.88 -12.91 -4.50
N PRO A 102 -32.12 -12.81 -3.99
CA PRO A 102 -32.37 -12.29 -2.66
C PRO A 102 -31.68 -13.12 -1.57
N ASN A 103 -31.26 -12.46 -0.48
CA ASN A 103 -30.58 -13.10 0.67
C ASN A 103 -29.32 -13.86 0.28
N ARG A 104 -28.60 -13.39 -0.73
CA ARG A 104 -27.27 -13.90 -1.11
C ARG A 104 -26.19 -12.95 -0.62
N ILE A 105 -25.01 -13.49 -0.40
CA ILE A 105 -23.78 -12.76 -0.16
C ILE A 105 -22.97 -12.77 -1.45
N VAL A 106 -22.63 -11.58 -1.95
CA VAL A 106 -21.76 -11.38 -3.11
C VAL A 106 -20.78 -10.28 -2.75
N GLU A 107 -19.54 -10.63 -2.60
CA GLU A 107 -18.52 -9.75 -2.03
C GLU A 107 -17.26 -9.75 -2.89
N ARG A 108 -16.39 -8.75 -2.64
CA ARG A 108 -15.04 -8.60 -3.19
C ARG A 108 -14.97 -8.74 -4.70
N PRO A 109 -15.70 -7.92 -5.48
CA PRO A 109 -15.56 -7.93 -6.93
C PRO A 109 -14.11 -7.66 -7.31
N LYS A 110 -13.54 -8.50 -8.18
CA LYS A 110 -12.20 -8.30 -8.75
C LYS A 110 -12.30 -8.45 -10.26
N VAL A 111 -11.65 -7.56 -11.01
CA VAL A 111 -11.77 -7.53 -12.47
C VAL A 111 -10.39 -7.57 -13.12
N LEU A 112 -10.24 -8.43 -14.13
CA LEU A 112 -9.11 -8.45 -15.05
C LEU A 112 -9.58 -8.32 -16.49
N HIS A 113 -8.74 -7.74 -17.35
CA HIS A 113 -8.94 -7.76 -18.79
C HIS A 113 -8.13 -8.89 -19.42
N ASN A 114 -8.80 -9.77 -20.15
CA ASN A 114 -8.15 -10.82 -20.92
C ASN A 114 -7.94 -10.33 -22.36
N ALA A 115 -6.71 -9.97 -22.68
CA ALA A 115 -6.39 -9.42 -24.01
C ALA A 115 -6.60 -10.43 -25.15
N ALA A 116 -6.52 -11.73 -24.88
CA ALA A 116 -6.70 -12.78 -25.90
C ALA A 116 -8.17 -12.94 -26.32
N THR A 117 -9.10 -12.77 -25.37
CA THR A 117 -10.55 -12.88 -25.62
C THR A 117 -11.24 -11.52 -25.79
N GLY A 118 -10.57 -10.42 -25.42
CA GLY A 118 -11.13 -9.08 -25.38
C GLY A 118 -12.15 -8.88 -24.24
N LEU A 119 -12.28 -9.81 -23.31
CA LEU A 119 -13.28 -9.77 -22.25
C LEU A 119 -12.69 -9.22 -20.94
N TYR A 120 -13.51 -8.44 -20.25
CA TYR A 120 -13.35 -8.15 -18.84
C TYR A 120 -14.00 -9.29 -18.05
N VAL A 121 -13.21 -9.90 -17.14
CA VAL A 121 -13.63 -11.04 -16.33
C VAL A 121 -13.68 -10.59 -14.88
N MET A 122 -14.86 -10.66 -14.27
CA MET A 122 -15.10 -10.35 -12.88
C MET A 122 -15.21 -11.63 -12.07
N TYR A 123 -14.46 -11.71 -10.97
CA TYR A 123 -14.56 -12.75 -9.95
C TYR A 123 -15.19 -12.16 -8.69
N LEU A 124 -15.95 -12.99 -7.97
CA LEU A 124 -16.75 -12.61 -6.81
C LEU A 124 -16.70 -13.72 -5.76
N HIS A 125 -16.68 -13.39 -4.48
CA HIS A 125 -17.09 -14.32 -3.44
C HIS A 125 -18.60 -14.49 -3.49
N ILE A 126 -19.08 -15.72 -3.53
CA ILE A 126 -20.50 -16.08 -3.56
C ILE A 126 -20.82 -16.97 -2.37
N ASP A 127 -21.83 -16.57 -1.58
CA ASP A 127 -22.26 -17.32 -0.41
C ASP A 127 -23.76 -17.16 -0.12
N ASN A 128 -24.23 -17.91 0.86
CA ASN A 128 -25.49 -17.66 1.54
C ASN A 128 -25.26 -16.84 2.82
N THR A 129 -26.32 -16.39 3.48
CA THR A 129 -26.23 -15.55 4.67
C THR A 129 -25.59 -16.24 5.89
N SER A 130 -25.39 -17.55 5.87
CA SER A 130 -24.67 -18.31 6.89
C SER A 130 -23.20 -18.58 6.53
N TYR A 131 -22.73 -18.09 5.38
CA TYR A 131 -21.35 -18.28 4.88
C TYR A 131 -20.95 -19.77 4.81
N SER A 132 -21.86 -20.64 4.34
CA SER A 132 -21.65 -22.08 4.30
C SER A 132 -21.42 -22.67 2.89
N GLU A 133 -21.67 -21.91 1.82
CA GLU A 133 -21.45 -22.34 0.44
C GLU A 133 -20.02 -22.09 -0.05
N GLN A 134 -19.47 -20.91 0.22
CA GLN A 134 -18.08 -20.55 0.06
C GLN A 134 -17.56 -20.88 -1.34
N ARG A 135 -18.09 -20.14 -2.33
CA ARG A 135 -17.83 -20.36 -3.76
C ARG A 135 -17.24 -19.09 -4.38
N VAL A 136 -16.59 -19.25 -5.51
CA VAL A 136 -16.19 -18.13 -6.37
C VAL A 136 -17.15 -18.04 -7.57
N GLY A 137 -17.69 -16.85 -7.82
CA GLY A 137 -18.51 -16.56 -8.99
C GLY A 137 -17.69 -15.93 -10.11
N VAL A 138 -18.13 -16.11 -11.35
CA VAL A 138 -17.52 -15.51 -12.54
C VAL A 138 -18.56 -14.79 -13.36
N ALA A 139 -18.26 -13.57 -13.81
CA ALA A 139 -19.05 -12.82 -14.75
C ALA A 139 -18.16 -12.19 -15.82
N THR A 140 -18.70 -11.92 -17.02
CA THR A 140 -17.92 -11.41 -18.16
C THR A 140 -18.65 -10.25 -18.85
N SER A 141 -17.87 -9.32 -19.40
CA SER A 141 -18.38 -8.23 -20.25
C SER A 141 -17.36 -7.90 -21.34
N PRO A 142 -17.80 -7.45 -22.52
CA PRO A 142 -16.92 -6.91 -23.56
C PRO A 142 -16.48 -5.45 -23.25
N THR A 143 -17.10 -4.80 -22.27
CA THR A 143 -16.79 -3.43 -21.86
C THR A 143 -16.40 -3.38 -20.38
N PRO A 144 -15.55 -2.44 -19.94
CA PRO A 144 -15.06 -2.44 -18.55
C PRO A 144 -16.20 -2.26 -17.53
N CYS A 145 -17.17 -1.36 -17.77
CA CYS A 145 -18.29 -1.11 -16.86
C CYS A 145 -19.46 -2.10 -16.97
N GLY A 146 -19.38 -3.06 -17.85
CA GLY A 146 -20.47 -4.00 -18.03
C GLY A 146 -21.54 -3.51 -19.03
N PRO A 147 -22.79 -4.02 -18.96
CA PRO A 147 -23.25 -4.99 -17.96
C PRO A 147 -22.50 -6.33 -18.06
N TYR A 148 -22.20 -6.90 -16.89
CA TYR A 148 -21.58 -8.21 -16.80
C TYR A 148 -22.61 -9.32 -16.86
N SER A 149 -22.36 -10.34 -17.69
CA SER A 149 -23.14 -11.56 -17.74
C SER A 149 -22.59 -12.58 -16.76
N TYR A 150 -23.37 -12.94 -15.74
CA TYR A 150 -22.99 -13.93 -14.74
C TYR A 150 -22.90 -15.34 -15.39
N ARG A 151 -21.81 -16.08 -15.09
CA ARG A 151 -21.51 -17.41 -15.67
C ARG A 151 -21.74 -18.56 -14.70
N GLY A 152 -22.01 -18.25 -13.43
CA GLY A 152 -22.16 -19.22 -12.36
C GLY A 152 -21.03 -19.19 -11.35
N SER A 153 -21.10 -20.09 -10.36
CA SER A 153 -20.12 -20.21 -9.29
C SER A 153 -19.61 -21.64 -9.12
N PHE A 154 -18.41 -21.77 -8.56
CA PHE A 154 -17.78 -23.06 -8.29
C PHE A 154 -16.84 -22.95 -7.08
N GLN A 155 -16.43 -24.10 -6.54
CA GLN A 155 -15.34 -24.18 -5.56
C GLN A 155 -14.02 -24.46 -6.30
N PRO A 156 -12.97 -23.63 -6.17
CA PRO A 156 -11.72 -23.76 -6.90
C PRO A 156 -11.03 -25.10 -6.62
N LEU A 157 -10.97 -25.98 -7.61
CA LEU A 157 -10.45 -27.37 -7.48
C LEU A 157 -11.06 -28.12 -6.28
N GLY A 158 -12.37 -27.91 -6.01
CA GLY A 158 -13.09 -28.52 -4.89
C GLY A 158 -12.80 -27.90 -3.52
N ASN A 159 -12.06 -26.79 -3.42
CA ASN A 159 -11.81 -26.10 -2.18
C ASN A 159 -12.81 -24.96 -1.96
N GLN A 160 -13.16 -24.73 -0.72
CA GLN A 160 -13.97 -23.59 -0.31
C GLN A 160 -13.25 -22.27 -0.66
N SER A 161 -14.00 -21.19 -0.90
CA SER A 161 -13.48 -19.89 -1.27
C SER A 161 -14.33 -18.78 -0.63
N ARG A 162 -13.69 -17.94 0.19
CA ARG A 162 -14.31 -16.76 0.78
C ARG A 162 -13.64 -15.51 0.21
N ASP A 163 -12.84 -14.82 1.00
CA ASP A 163 -12.13 -13.63 0.53
C ASP A 163 -11.19 -13.92 -0.63
N ILE A 164 -11.29 -13.10 -1.67
CA ILE A 164 -10.52 -13.28 -2.89
C ILE A 164 -9.72 -12.06 -3.30
N GLY A 165 -8.66 -12.30 -4.04
CA GLY A 165 -7.89 -11.35 -4.83
C GLY A 165 -7.65 -11.88 -6.23
N LEU A 166 -7.44 -11.01 -7.19
CA LEU A 166 -6.95 -11.37 -8.52
C LEU A 166 -5.62 -10.68 -8.79
N TYR A 167 -4.77 -11.36 -9.50
CA TYR A 167 -3.50 -10.83 -9.98
C TYR A 167 -3.24 -11.27 -11.41
N GLN A 168 -2.82 -10.32 -12.27
CA GLN A 168 -2.37 -10.61 -13.64
C GLN A 168 -0.89 -10.26 -13.73
N ASP A 169 -0.07 -11.23 -14.15
CA ASP A 169 1.36 -11.01 -14.37
C ASP A 169 1.62 -10.40 -15.75
N THR A 170 2.82 -9.90 -15.94
CA THR A 170 3.27 -9.22 -17.17
C THR A 170 3.27 -10.11 -18.42
N ASP A 171 3.31 -11.43 -18.24
CA ASP A 171 3.19 -12.42 -19.32
C ASP A 171 1.72 -12.74 -19.71
N GLY A 172 0.76 -12.09 -19.07
CA GLY A 172 -0.67 -12.33 -19.26
C GLY A 172 -1.21 -13.52 -18.47
N SER A 173 -0.39 -14.24 -17.69
CA SER A 173 -0.90 -15.25 -16.76
C SER A 173 -1.72 -14.59 -15.66
N ALA A 174 -2.87 -15.17 -15.32
CA ALA A 174 -3.73 -14.65 -14.27
C ALA A 174 -3.90 -15.63 -13.11
N TYR A 175 -4.11 -15.09 -11.93
CA TYR A 175 -4.13 -15.86 -10.69
C TYR A 175 -5.29 -15.40 -9.81
N LEU A 176 -5.97 -16.38 -9.21
CA LEU A 176 -6.93 -16.22 -8.13
C LEU A 176 -6.21 -16.49 -6.81
N LEU A 177 -6.30 -15.55 -5.90
CA LEU A 177 -5.96 -15.74 -4.49
C LEU A 177 -7.27 -15.98 -3.74
N SER A 178 -7.33 -17.01 -2.89
CA SER A 178 -8.58 -17.43 -2.28
C SER A 178 -8.35 -17.90 -0.85
N GLU A 179 -9.03 -17.31 0.10
CA GLU A 179 -9.11 -17.81 1.46
C GLU A 179 -9.98 -19.09 1.48
N ASN A 180 -9.48 -20.16 2.09
CA ASN A 180 -10.10 -21.47 2.13
C ASN A 180 -10.76 -21.72 3.49
N ALA A 181 -11.81 -20.98 3.79
CA ALA A 181 -12.70 -21.20 4.95
C ALA A 181 -11.97 -21.37 6.30
N GLY A 182 -11.06 -20.45 6.62
CA GLY A 182 -10.31 -20.48 7.88
C GLY A 182 -9.19 -21.52 7.94
N ARG A 183 -8.78 -22.12 6.81
CA ARG A 183 -7.76 -23.20 6.77
C ARG A 183 -6.45 -22.77 6.16
N SER A 184 -6.48 -21.95 5.09
CA SER A 184 -5.30 -21.52 4.35
C SER A 184 -5.66 -20.44 3.34
N LEU A 185 -4.67 -19.65 2.93
CA LEU A 185 -4.74 -18.83 1.73
C LEU A 185 -4.13 -19.60 0.57
N ARG A 186 -4.82 -19.70 -0.55
CA ARG A 186 -4.40 -20.44 -1.75
C ARG A 186 -4.18 -19.51 -2.92
N ILE A 187 -3.19 -19.84 -3.73
CA ILE A 187 -2.94 -19.22 -5.03
C ILE A 187 -3.22 -20.24 -6.11
N TYR A 188 -4.10 -19.90 -7.04
CA TYR A 188 -4.45 -20.69 -8.19
C TYR A 188 -4.11 -19.98 -9.48
N ARG A 189 -3.60 -20.70 -10.47
CA ARG A 189 -3.50 -20.21 -11.84
C ARG A 189 -4.85 -20.36 -12.53
N LEU A 190 -5.29 -19.31 -13.21
CA LEU A 190 -6.49 -19.36 -14.05
C LEU A 190 -6.19 -20.01 -15.40
N ALA A 191 -7.23 -20.54 -16.04
CA ALA A 191 -7.19 -20.97 -17.44
C ALA A 191 -6.90 -19.76 -18.37
N ALA A 192 -6.52 -20.03 -19.62
CA ALA A 192 -6.12 -18.98 -20.56
C ALA A 192 -7.23 -17.97 -20.87
N ASP A 193 -8.49 -18.37 -20.78
CA ASP A 193 -9.68 -17.52 -20.93
C ASP A 193 -10.07 -16.77 -19.64
N TYR A 194 -9.43 -17.05 -18.52
CA TYR A 194 -9.70 -16.58 -17.16
C TYR A 194 -11.05 -17.01 -16.59
N LEU A 195 -11.76 -17.96 -17.19
CA LEU A 195 -13.11 -18.34 -16.74
C LEU A 195 -13.13 -19.46 -15.72
N SER A 196 -11.99 -20.12 -15.51
CA SER A 196 -11.87 -21.24 -14.58
C SER A 196 -10.47 -21.32 -13.97
N VAL A 197 -10.32 -22.16 -12.96
CA VAL A 197 -9.02 -22.46 -12.33
C VAL A 197 -8.39 -23.65 -13.05
N ALA A 198 -7.15 -23.46 -13.53
CA ALA A 198 -6.38 -24.51 -14.21
C ALA A 198 -5.57 -25.37 -13.23
N SER A 199 -4.90 -24.76 -12.23
CA SER A 199 -4.04 -25.48 -11.30
C SER A 199 -3.85 -24.74 -9.97
N ALA A 200 -3.52 -25.47 -8.91
CA ALA A 200 -3.01 -24.90 -7.67
C ALA A 200 -1.54 -24.51 -7.85
N VAL A 201 -1.15 -23.37 -7.28
CA VAL A 201 0.21 -22.81 -7.35
C VAL A 201 0.88 -22.84 -5.99
N ALA A 202 0.18 -22.35 -4.94
CA ALA A 202 0.69 -22.33 -3.58
C ALA A 202 -0.41 -22.49 -2.55
N THR A 203 -0.03 -22.96 -1.37
CA THR A 203 -0.85 -22.97 -0.16
C THR A 203 -0.05 -22.25 0.93
N LEU A 204 -0.62 -21.19 1.50
CA LEU A 204 -0.03 -20.31 2.48
C LEU A 204 -0.76 -20.42 3.82
N PRO A 205 -0.18 -19.91 4.92
CA PRO A 205 -0.88 -19.83 6.19
C PRO A 205 -2.24 -19.15 6.07
N ASN A 206 -3.06 -19.32 7.10
CA ASN A 206 -4.43 -18.85 7.11
C ASN A 206 -4.53 -17.34 7.28
N TYR A 207 -4.80 -16.64 6.17
CA TYR A 207 -5.05 -15.22 6.06
C TYR A 207 -6.20 -14.96 5.09
N GLU A 208 -6.88 -13.83 5.23
CA GLU A 208 -7.96 -13.39 4.34
C GLU A 208 -7.60 -12.07 3.62
N SER A 209 -8.50 -11.59 2.76
CA SER A 209 -8.35 -10.31 2.05
C SER A 209 -7.05 -10.14 1.26
N PRO A 210 -6.68 -11.09 0.42
CA PRO A 210 -5.38 -11.07 -0.25
C PRO A 210 -5.33 -10.05 -1.40
N ALA A 211 -4.17 -9.38 -1.52
CA ALA A 211 -3.81 -8.57 -2.68
C ALA A 211 -2.33 -8.79 -3.02
N VAL A 212 -1.99 -8.78 -4.31
CA VAL A 212 -0.61 -8.98 -4.79
C VAL A 212 -0.18 -7.85 -5.70
N VAL A 213 1.06 -7.43 -5.55
CA VAL A 213 1.77 -6.59 -6.51
C VAL A 213 3.16 -7.19 -6.78
N LYS A 214 3.70 -6.93 -7.98
CA LYS A 214 5.07 -7.33 -8.36
C LYS A 214 5.89 -6.09 -8.73
N THR A 215 7.07 -5.98 -8.18
CA THR A 215 8.06 -4.96 -8.58
C THR A 215 9.47 -5.50 -8.41
N GLY A 216 10.38 -5.11 -9.31
CA GLY A 216 11.79 -5.54 -9.28
C GLY A 216 11.98 -7.06 -9.26
N GLY A 217 11.07 -7.84 -9.87
CA GLY A 217 11.11 -9.30 -9.88
C GLY A 217 10.60 -9.98 -8.60
N THR A 218 10.16 -9.21 -7.60
CA THR A 218 9.61 -9.70 -6.32
C THR A 218 8.11 -9.50 -6.27
N TYR A 219 7.39 -10.52 -5.81
CA TYR A 219 5.97 -10.47 -5.48
C TYR A 219 5.81 -10.08 -4.01
N TYR A 220 4.86 -9.22 -3.74
CA TYR A 220 4.45 -8.77 -2.41
C TYR A 220 2.98 -9.11 -2.24
N LEU A 221 2.68 -9.99 -1.32
CA LEU A 221 1.32 -10.41 -0.99
C LEU A 221 0.94 -9.76 0.34
N LEU A 222 -0.11 -8.95 0.31
CA LEU A 222 -0.73 -8.36 1.49
C LEU A 222 -1.96 -9.19 1.84
N ALA A 223 -2.24 -9.33 3.15
CA ALA A 223 -3.40 -10.04 3.65
C ALA A 223 -3.76 -9.59 5.06
N SER A 224 -4.94 -9.95 5.55
CA SER A 224 -5.36 -9.69 6.93
C SER A 224 -5.57 -10.97 7.73
N HIS A 225 -5.56 -10.85 9.07
CA HIS A 225 -6.00 -11.95 9.93
C HIS A 225 -7.52 -12.10 9.87
N LEU A 226 -8.02 -13.29 10.18
CA LEU A 226 -9.46 -13.59 10.19
C LEU A 226 -10.11 -13.08 11.47
N THR A 227 -10.63 -11.87 11.43
CA THR A 227 -11.31 -11.23 12.58
C THR A 227 -12.73 -10.78 12.24
N GLY A 228 -13.29 -11.25 11.13
CA GLY A 228 -14.59 -10.84 10.62
C GLY A 228 -14.59 -9.34 10.31
N TRP A 229 -15.59 -8.60 10.82
CA TRP A 229 -15.69 -7.14 10.62
C TRP A 229 -14.76 -6.30 11.50
N ALA A 230 -14.06 -6.92 12.47
CA ALA A 230 -13.08 -6.22 13.29
C ALA A 230 -11.76 -6.04 12.57
N THR A 231 -11.12 -4.89 12.75
CA THR A 231 -9.81 -4.59 12.17
C THR A 231 -8.68 -5.28 12.93
N ASN A 232 -7.56 -5.49 12.26
CA ASN A 232 -6.36 -6.10 12.82
C ASN A 232 -5.09 -5.53 12.15
N ASP A 233 -3.92 -5.88 12.68
CA ASP A 233 -2.66 -5.59 12.01
C ASP A 233 -2.53 -6.50 10.78
N ASN A 234 -2.76 -5.94 9.60
CA ASN A 234 -2.59 -6.67 8.34
C ASN A 234 -1.11 -6.97 8.09
N VAL A 235 -0.86 -8.01 7.30
CA VAL A 235 0.47 -8.57 7.11
C VAL A 235 0.87 -8.65 5.65
N TYR A 236 2.17 -8.79 5.38
CA TYR A 236 2.70 -9.08 4.06
C TYR A 236 3.74 -10.17 4.07
N ALA A 237 3.91 -10.83 2.93
CA ALA A 237 5.02 -11.73 2.63
C ALA A 237 5.58 -11.44 1.25
N THR A 238 6.82 -11.86 0.99
CA THR A 238 7.52 -11.67 -0.29
C THR A 238 8.00 -12.98 -0.86
N ALA A 239 8.04 -13.08 -2.19
CA ALA A 239 8.63 -14.21 -2.92
C ALA A 239 9.13 -13.77 -4.29
N THR A 240 10.04 -14.52 -4.90
CA THR A 240 10.48 -14.31 -6.28
C THR A 240 9.63 -15.10 -7.28
N SER A 241 8.73 -15.95 -6.79
CA SER A 241 7.75 -16.71 -7.57
C SER A 241 6.45 -16.83 -6.79
N LEU A 242 5.30 -16.82 -7.46
CA LEU A 242 4.00 -17.07 -6.84
C LEU A 242 3.89 -18.46 -6.20
N ALA A 243 4.69 -19.43 -6.68
CA ALA A 243 4.81 -20.74 -6.05
C ALA A 243 5.64 -20.73 -4.76
N GLY A 244 6.31 -19.60 -4.47
CA GLY A 244 7.20 -19.48 -3.33
C GLY A 244 8.67 -19.87 -3.63
N PRO A 245 9.50 -20.09 -2.60
CA PRO A 245 9.11 -19.96 -1.18
C PRO A 245 8.77 -18.53 -0.79
N TRP A 246 7.72 -18.37 0.01
CA TRP A 246 7.30 -17.10 0.57
C TRP A 246 8.05 -16.83 1.90
N SER A 247 8.42 -15.58 2.12
CA SER A 247 8.96 -15.16 3.41
C SER A 247 7.93 -15.36 4.54
N PRO A 248 8.36 -15.39 5.82
CA PRO A 248 7.43 -15.26 6.93
C PRO A 248 6.60 -13.98 6.78
N PHE A 249 5.31 -14.08 7.14
CA PHE A 249 4.43 -12.91 7.19
C PHE A 249 4.83 -11.98 8.34
N ARG A 250 4.72 -10.68 8.09
CA ARG A 250 5.04 -9.61 9.05
C ARG A 250 4.15 -8.39 8.79
N ASN A 251 3.95 -7.55 9.78
CA ASN A 251 3.15 -6.34 9.65
C ASN A 251 3.80 -5.35 8.67
N PHE A 252 2.98 -4.64 7.91
CA PHE A 252 3.43 -3.55 7.03
C PHE A 252 3.01 -2.15 7.52
N ALA A 253 2.25 -2.07 8.60
CA ALA A 253 1.99 -0.86 9.38
C ALA A 253 2.55 -1.03 10.79
N ALA A 254 2.62 0.04 11.59
CA ALA A 254 3.06 -0.04 12.97
C ALA A 254 2.16 -1.00 13.77
N THR A 255 2.76 -1.90 14.51
CA THR A 255 2.07 -2.92 15.30
C THR A 255 1.11 -2.28 16.31
N GLY A 256 -0.10 -2.81 16.40
CA GLY A 256 -1.16 -2.32 17.29
C GLY A 256 -1.97 -1.15 16.72
N THR A 257 -1.69 -0.72 15.47
CA THR A 257 -2.50 0.30 14.79
C THR A 257 -3.70 -0.29 14.05
N ASN A 258 -3.81 -1.62 14.01
CA ASN A 258 -4.81 -2.34 13.23
C ASN A 258 -4.82 -1.89 11.76
N THR A 259 -3.62 -1.64 11.19
CA THR A 259 -3.47 -1.09 9.83
C THR A 259 -4.31 0.19 9.65
N TYR A 260 -4.24 1.08 10.65
CA TYR A 260 -5.01 2.33 10.75
C TYR A 260 -6.53 2.10 10.69
N ASN A 261 -6.99 1.04 11.35
CA ASN A 261 -8.37 0.55 11.38
C ASN A 261 -8.89 0.25 9.97
N SER A 262 -8.16 -0.57 9.22
CA SER A 262 -8.59 -1.01 7.89
C SER A 262 -8.23 -2.46 7.61
N GLN A 263 -8.97 -3.07 6.68
CA GLN A 263 -8.71 -4.37 6.10
C GLN A 263 -8.27 -4.18 4.65
N THR A 264 -7.25 -4.89 4.21
CA THR A 264 -6.79 -4.87 2.81
C THR A 264 -7.94 -5.21 1.85
N ALA A 265 -8.12 -4.41 0.81
CA ALA A 265 -9.04 -4.71 -0.30
C ALA A 265 -8.28 -4.91 -1.62
N ASN A 266 -7.30 -4.04 -1.91
CA ASN A 266 -6.48 -4.14 -3.12
C ASN A 266 -5.18 -3.33 -2.98
N ILE A 267 -4.30 -3.47 -3.99
CA ILE A 267 -3.15 -2.60 -4.22
C ILE A 267 -3.32 -2.00 -5.62
N ILE A 268 -3.34 -0.67 -5.72
CA ILE A 268 -3.45 0.02 -7.00
C ILE A 268 -2.05 0.43 -7.45
N THR A 269 -1.64 -0.02 -8.64
CA THR A 269 -0.38 0.40 -9.25
C THR A 269 -0.62 1.63 -10.13
N VAL A 270 0.00 2.75 -9.78
CA VAL A 270 -0.05 3.99 -10.55
C VAL A 270 1.31 4.20 -11.22
N GLN A 271 1.40 3.79 -12.47
CA GLN A 271 2.60 3.97 -13.27
C GLN A 271 2.48 5.29 -14.04
N GLY A 272 3.30 6.27 -13.69
CA GLY A 272 3.38 7.54 -14.36
C GLY A 272 4.69 7.73 -15.13
N SER A 273 4.89 8.94 -15.67
CA SER A 273 6.06 9.28 -16.48
C SER A 273 7.37 9.42 -15.69
N ALA A 274 7.30 9.71 -14.39
CA ALA A 274 8.46 9.94 -13.53
C ALA A 274 8.66 8.85 -12.47
N ALA A 275 7.57 8.23 -11.98
CA ALA A 275 7.62 7.24 -10.92
C ALA A 275 6.47 6.25 -11.00
N THR A 276 6.60 5.16 -10.22
CA THR A 276 5.48 4.24 -9.94
C THR A 276 5.13 4.36 -8.47
N THR A 277 3.87 4.69 -8.19
CA THR A 277 3.31 4.69 -6.85
C THR A 277 2.37 3.51 -6.66
N TYR A 278 2.52 2.80 -5.56
CA TYR A 278 1.59 1.79 -5.09
C TYR A 278 0.67 2.41 -4.06
N VAL A 279 -0.64 2.23 -4.25
CA VAL A 279 -1.65 2.73 -3.30
C VAL A 279 -2.28 1.53 -2.61
N TYR A 280 -2.12 1.46 -1.30
CA TYR A 280 -2.90 0.57 -0.46
C TYR A 280 -4.35 1.02 -0.50
N ALA A 281 -5.25 0.14 -0.88
CA ALA A 281 -6.69 0.36 -0.80
C ALA A 281 -7.26 -0.59 0.26
N GLY A 282 -7.81 -0.02 1.33
CA GLY A 282 -8.41 -0.75 2.43
C GLY A 282 -9.81 -0.25 2.77
N ASP A 283 -10.60 -1.11 3.39
CA ASP A 283 -11.92 -0.82 3.91
C ASP A 283 -11.86 -0.62 5.43
N ARG A 284 -12.50 0.44 5.92
CA ARG A 284 -12.75 0.65 7.35
C ARG A 284 -14.23 0.42 7.62
N TRP A 285 -14.58 -0.79 8.01
CA TRP A 285 -15.98 -1.17 8.20
C TRP A 285 -16.65 -0.42 9.35
N THR A 286 -17.75 0.27 9.03
CA THR A 286 -18.62 0.94 10.02
C THR A 286 -19.86 0.08 10.23
N GLY A 287 -19.86 -0.74 11.28
CA GLY A 287 -20.77 -1.87 11.43
C GLY A 287 -22.26 -1.55 11.45
N ASN A 288 -22.66 -0.34 11.84
CA ASN A 288 -24.06 0.12 11.86
C ASN A 288 -24.44 1.00 10.66
N ALA A 289 -23.48 1.31 9.78
CA ALA A 289 -23.68 2.14 8.60
C ALA A 289 -22.62 1.77 7.53
N MET A 290 -22.68 0.55 7.00
CA MET A 290 -21.63 0.01 6.15
C MET A 290 -21.43 0.80 4.85
N GLY A 291 -22.49 1.37 4.29
CA GLY A 291 -22.40 2.22 3.10
C GLY A 291 -21.65 3.53 3.31
N ASP A 292 -21.48 3.96 4.57
CA ASP A 292 -20.70 5.14 4.95
C ASP A 292 -19.28 4.74 5.48
N SER A 293 -18.85 3.52 5.24
CA SER A 293 -17.51 3.04 5.62
C SER A 293 -16.43 3.83 4.87
N PRO A 294 -15.45 4.42 5.57
CA PRO A 294 -14.34 5.12 4.90
C PRO A 294 -13.47 4.16 4.10
N LEU A 295 -13.09 4.59 2.91
CA LEU A 295 -12.06 3.94 2.11
C LEU A 295 -10.69 4.48 2.52
N ILE A 296 -9.84 3.61 3.05
CA ILE A 296 -8.50 3.95 3.53
C ILE A 296 -7.50 3.73 2.40
N TRP A 297 -7.21 4.79 1.66
CA TRP A 297 -6.23 4.77 0.58
C TRP A 297 -5.01 5.58 0.98
N LEU A 298 -3.87 4.90 1.01
CA LEU A 298 -2.60 5.46 1.47
C LEU A 298 -1.46 5.03 0.54
N PRO A 299 -0.41 5.86 0.39
CA PRO A 299 0.76 5.44 -0.35
C PRO A 299 1.45 4.27 0.35
N LEU A 300 1.63 3.17 -0.38
CA LEU A 300 2.33 1.99 0.06
C LEU A 300 3.78 2.08 -0.40
N THR A 301 4.70 2.18 0.54
CA THR A 301 6.13 2.23 0.24
C THR A 301 6.67 0.81 0.13
N ILE A 302 7.25 0.48 -1.04
CA ILE A 302 7.95 -0.79 -1.29
C ILE A 302 9.41 -0.48 -1.57
N ARG A 303 10.33 -1.02 -0.75
CA ARG A 303 11.79 -0.86 -0.90
C ARG A 303 12.50 -2.17 -0.59
N GLY A 304 13.22 -2.74 -1.56
CA GLY A 304 13.78 -4.07 -1.41
C GLY A 304 12.72 -5.09 -1.01
N THR A 305 12.89 -5.80 0.11
CA THR A 305 11.90 -6.73 0.66
C THR A 305 10.99 -6.11 1.72
N THR A 306 11.09 -4.81 1.95
CA THR A 306 10.31 -4.08 2.96
C THR A 306 9.09 -3.44 2.32
N VAL A 307 7.94 -3.68 2.94
CA VAL A 307 6.70 -2.94 2.68
C VAL A 307 6.38 -2.13 3.93
N ASN A 308 6.07 -0.86 3.74
CA ASN A 308 5.66 0.03 4.82
C ASN A 308 4.47 0.89 4.41
N LEU A 309 3.48 0.99 5.27
CA LEU A 309 2.33 1.85 5.13
C LEU A 309 2.45 3.00 6.12
N GLY A 310 2.64 4.22 5.61
CA GLY A 310 2.65 5.43 6.42
C GLY A 310 1.23 5.93 6.71
N GLN A 311 1.04 6.55 7.88
CA GLN A 311 -0.23 7.19 8.25
C GLN A 311 -0.17 8.69 7.94
N TYR A 312 -0.69 9.09 6.80
CA TYR A 312 -0.74 10.50 6.43
C TYR A 312 -2.16 11.04 6.61
N PRO A 313 -2.37 12.11 7.38
CA PRO A 313 -3.68 12.77 7.52
C PRO A 313 -4.27 13.20 6.19
N SER A 314 -3.39 13.68 5.30
CA SER A 314 -3.69 13.92 3.90
C SER A 314 -2.44 13.72 3.05
N TRP A 315 -2.63 13.31 1.81
CA TRP A 315 -1.56 13.13 0.83
C TRP A 315 -2.08 13.42 -0.58
N ASN A 316 -1.17 13.73 -1.47
CA ASN A 316 -1.48 14.08 -2.85
C ASN A 316 -0.89 13.05 -3.81
N LEU A 317 -1.62 12.74 -4.87
CA LEU A 317 -1.18 11.86 -5.95
C LEU A 317 -1.32 12.59 -7.28
N ASP A 318 -0.26 12.59 -8.07
CA ASP A 318 -0.28 12.96 -9.48
C ASP A 318 -0.21 11.65 -10.29
N THR A 319 -1.32 11.25 -10.89
CA THR A 319 -1.42 10.01 -11.66
C THR A 319 -0.68 10.08 -12.99
N ALA A 320 -0.43 11.27 -13.53
CA ALA A 320 0.30 11.45 -14.80
C ALA A 320 1.81 11.25 -14.61
N SER A 321 2.38 11.84 -13.57
CA SER A 321 3.79 11.64 -13.21
C SER A 321 4.02 10.36 -12.40
N GLY A 322 3.00 9.82 -11.75
CA GLY A 322 3.11 8.70 -10.82
C GLY A 322 3.78 9.08 -9.49
N THR A 323 3.90 10.37 -9.20
CA THR A 323 4.51 10.86 -7.95
C THR A 323 3.44 11.12 -6.90
N TRP A 324 3.84 11.04 -5.65
CA TRP A 324 3.00 11.41 -4.53
C TRP A 324 3.77 12.28 -3.52
N SER A 325 3.04 13.04 -2.75
CA SER A 325 3.60 13.85 -1.67
C SER A 325 2.66 13.86 -0.46
N ALA A 326 3.23 13.91 0.72
CA ALA A 326 2.50 14.11 1.96
C ALA A 326 3.29 15.02 2.88
N ASN A 327 2.59 15.81 3.68
CA ASN A 327 3.25 16.54 4.76
C ASN A 327 3.51 15.57 5.91
N ALA A 328 4.74 15.06 5.99
CA ALA A 328 5.17 14.18 7.07
C ALA A 328 5.40 14.93 8.40
N GLY A 329 5.24 16.26 8.41
CA GLY A 329 5.43 17.07 9.61
C GLY A 329 6.90 17.29 10.03
N LEU A 330 7.87 16.79 9.24
CA LEU A 330 9.30 16.99 9.52
C LEU A 330 9.83 18.17 8.70
N PRO A 331 10.15 19.31 9.34
CA PRO A 331 10.76 20.43 8.65
C PRO A 331 12.23 20.14 8.35
N SER A 332 12.74 20.68 7.22
CA SER A 332 14.16 20.64 6.89
C SER A 332 14.96 21.61 7.75
N GLU A 333 16.26 21.30 7.92
CA GLU A 333 17.26 22.13 8.63
C GLU A 333 16.90 22.40 10.10
N THR A 334 16.07 21.52 10.70
CA THR A 334 15.79 21.57 12.13
C THR A 334 16.50 20.46 12.88
N THR A 335 16.82 20.73 14.14
CA THR A 335 17.49 19.78 15.04
C THR A 335 16.46 19.05 15.87
N HIS A 336 16.62 17.75 15.95
CA HIS A 336 15.68 16.84 16.62
C HIS A 336 16.40 15.81 17.48
N VAL A 337 15.66 15.28 18.45
CA VAL A 337 15.99 14.06 19.19
C VAL A 337 15.08 12.95 18.71
N LEU A 338 15.65 11.79 18.37
CA LEU A 338 14.88 10.62 17.93
C LEU A 338 14.78 9.64 19.08
N LYS A 339 13.58 9.49 19.65
CA LYS A 339 13.29 8.64 20.79
C LYS A 339 12.63 7.34 20.33
N ASN A 340 13.23 6.20 20.69
CA ASN A 340 12.68 4.89 20.35
C ASN A 340 11.38 4.60 21.10
N ALA A 341 10.32 4.20 20.41
CA ALA A 341 9.01 3.96 21.01
C ALA A 341 8.99 2.72 21.92
N GLY A 342 9.85 1.73 21.66
CA GLY A 342 9.93 0.50 22.47
C GLY A 342 10.69 0.66 23.78
N SER A 343 11.80 1.41 23.75
CA SER A 343 12.72 1.55 24.90
C SER A 343 12.60 2.88 25.63
N SER A 344 12.01 3.89 24.99
CA SER A 344 12.04 5.30 25.42
C SER A 344 13.46 5.94 25.50
N GLN A 345 14.48 5.27 24.96
CA GLN A 345 15.83 5.81 24.82
C GLN A 345 16.02 6.52 23.49
N VAL A 346 17.07 7.30 23.34
CA VAL A 346 17.29 8.14 22.16
C VAL A 346 18.43 7.64 21.29
N LEU A 347 18.39 8.00 20.01
CA LEU A 347 19.43 7.71 19.02
C LEU A 347 20.71 8.47 19.39
N ASP A 348 21.81 7.77 19.62
CA ASP A 348 23.03 8.29 20.23
C ASP A 348 24.28 7.88 19.42
N ALA A 349 25.15 8.86 19.11
CA ALA A 349 26.49 8.56 18.65
C ALA A 349 27.35 8.16 19.86
N SER A 350 27.66 6.88 19.97
CA SER A 350 28.30 6.24 21.14
C SER A 350 29.54 6.98 21.62
N GLY A 351 29.57 7.26 22.92
CA GLY A 351 30.70 7.94 23.58
C GLY A 351 30.92 9.38 23.10
N ALA A 352 29.90 10.03 22.54
CA ALA A 352 30.00 11.35 21.91
C ALA A 352 31.14 11.42 20.87
N SER A 353 31.38 10.32 20.17
CA SER A 353 32.43 10.21 19.16
C SER A 353 32.24 11.25 18.05
N THR A 354 33.32 11.88 17.60
CA THR A 354 33.35 12.72 16.41
C THR A 354 34.06 12.06 15.23
N ALA A 355 34.47 10.81 15.39
CA ALA A 355 35.17 10.06 14.35
C ALA A 355 34.20 9.39 13.37
N ALA A 356 34.57 9.34 12.10
CA ALA A 356 33.91 8.51 11.11
C ALA A 356 34.00 7.03 11.52
N GLY A 357 32.92 6.26 11.37
CA GLY A 357 32.81 4.89 11.86
C GLY A 357 32.30 4.79 13.31
N GLY A 358 32.06 5.92 13.99
CA GLY A 358 31.45 5.95 15.32
C GLY A 358 30.10 5.24 15.32
N LYS A 359 29.92 4.31 16.27
CA LYS A 359 28.74 3.42 16.30
C LYS A 359 27.50 4.14 16.81
N ILE A 360 26.35 3.78 16.27
CA ILE A 360 25.06 4.28 16.70
C ILE A 360 24.43 3.27 17.65
N ILE A 361 24.00 3.78 18.79
CA ILE A 361 23.34 3.02 19.88
C ILE A 361 22.06 3.73 20.32
N GLN A 362 21.28 3.09 21.16
CA GLN A 362 20.31 3.80 21.98
C GLN A 362 20.91 4.09 23.37
N TRP A 363 20.58 5.25 23.94
CA TRP A 363 21.05 5.67 25.25
C TRP A 363 20.00 6.53 25.98
N PRO A 364 19.97 6.57 27.32
CA PRO A 364 19.11 7.51 28.04
C PRO A 364 19.36 8.95 27.61
N ALA A 365 18.28 9.72 27.46
CA ALA A 365 18.39 11.13 27.06
C ALA A 365 19.15 11.93 28.12
N HIS A 366 20.21 12.63 27.72
CA HIS A 366 20.99 13.50 28.60
C HIS A 366 21.24 14.89 28.00
N GLY A 367 20.62 15.19 26.84
CA GLY A 367 20.68 16.52 26.21
C GLY A 367 21.98 16.84 25.48
N GLY A 368 22.93 15.91 25.38
CA GLY A 368 24.18 16.09 24.63
C GLY A 368 23.95 16.23 23.13
N THR A 369 24.86 16.95 22.45
CA THR A 369 24.80 17.18 21.01
C THR A 369 24.97 15.90 20.19
N ASN A 370 25.58 14.84 20.76
CA ASN A 370 25.69 13.51 20.15
C ASN A 370 24.35 12.78 20.07
N GLN A 371 23.30 13.25 20.76
CA GLN A 371 21.92 12.77 20.69
C GLN A 371 21.01 13.65 19.84
N GLN A 372 21.57 14.71 19.26
CA GLN A 372 20.84 15.67 18.45
C GLN A 372 21.17 15.46 16.96
N TRP A 373 20.16 15.47 16.14
CA TRP A 373 20.27 15.18 14.71
C TRP A 373 19.57 16.27 13.90
N ARG A 374 20.29 16.92 13.01
CA ARG A 374 19.72 17.87 12.06
C ARG A 374 19.21 17.11 10.86
N LEU A 375 17.95 17.33 10.49
CA LEU A 375 17.32 16.74 9.33
C LEU A 375 17.53 17.63 8.11
N THR A 376 18.25 17.14 7.11
CA THR A 376 18.41 17.82 5.82
C THR A 376 17.55 17.13 4.77
N LYS A 377 16.52 17.78 4.28
CA LYS A 377 15.58 17.25 3.29
C LYS A 377 16.25 17.15 1.92
N LEU A 378 16.19 15.97 1.28
CA LEU A 378 16.72 15.71 -0.05
C LEU A 378 15.60 15.60 -1.11
N ALA A 379 14.47 15.03 -0.71
CA ALA A 379 13.27 14.88 -1.53
C ALA A 379 12.06 14.80 -0.61
N ASP A 380 10.86 14.71 -1.16
CA ASP A 380 9.69 14.48 -0.34
C ASP A 380 9.87 13.20 0.47
N ASN A 381 9.71 13.34 1.78
CA ASN A 381 9.85 12.29 2.78
C ASN A 381 11.24 11.64 2.88
N VAL A 382 12.28 12.18 2.23
CA VAL A 382 13.66 11.66 2.27
C VAL A 382 14.61 12.67 2.88
N PHE A 383 15.37 12.24 3.87
CA PHE A 383 16.27 13.08 4.66
C PHE A 383 17.66 12.46 4.81
N MET A 384 18.66 13.29 5.00
CA MET A 384 19.89 12.94 5.73
C MET A 384 19.75 13.37 7.19
N LEU A 385 20.25 12.56 8.10
CA LEU A 385 20.33 12.84 9.52
C LEU A 385 21.79 13.18 9.87
N VAL A 386 22.06 14.42 10.16
CA VAL A 386 23.41 14.92 10.49
C VAL A 386 23.54 15.08 11.99
N ASN A 387 24.48 14.37 12.60
CA ASN A 387 24.75 14.48 14.04
C ASN A 387 25.30 15.87 14.39
N VAL A 388 24.71 16.56 15.36
CA VAL A 388 25.08 17.92 15.71
C VAL A 388 26.47 18.01 16.34
N ASN A 389 26.91 16.98 17.07
CA ASN A 389 28.23 16.94 17.71
C ASN A 389 29.38 16.79 16.71
N SER A 390 29.19 15.90 15.72
CA SER A 390 30.27 15.51 14.80
C SER A 390 30.19 16.16 13.43
N GLY A 391 29.01 16.59 13.02
CA GLY A 391 28.70 16.99 11.64
C GLY A 391 28.68 15.81 10.65
N LEU A 392 28.72 14.56 11.13
CA LEU A 392 28.68 13.35 10.32
C LEU A 392 27.24 12.85 10.12
N CYS A 393 27.01 12.12 9.04
CA CYS A 393 25.71 11.59 8.68
C CYS A 393 25.45 10.20 9.28
N LEU A 394 24.21 9.91 9.67
CA LEU A 394 23.72 8.56 9.95
C LEU A 394 23.89 7.70 8.70
N ASP A 395 24.60 6.58 8.81
CA ASP A 395 25.12 5.83 7.69
C ASP A 395 25.00 4.32 7.88
N VAL A 396 24.74 3.63 6.79
CA VAL A 396 24.85 2.18 6.70
C VAL A 396 26.27 1.84 6.20
N PRO A 397 27.13 1.19 7.02
CA PRO A 397 28.50 0.88 6.66
C PRO A 397 28.62 0.21 5.29
N GLY A 398 29.41 0.82 4.39
CA GLY A 398 29.67 0.27 3.05
C GLY A 398 28.41 0.12 2.17
N GLY A 399 27.30 0.78 2.51
CA GLY A 399 26.03 0.61 1.79
C GLY A 399 25.46 -0.83 1.90
N SER A 400 25.75 -1.54 2.98
CA SER A 400 25.33 -2.93 3.21
C SER A 400 23.80 -3.08 3.06
N THR A 401 23.37 -4.16 2.42
CA THR A 401 21.94 -4.57 2.35
C THR A 401 21.60 -5.69 3.34
N ALA A 402 22.57 -6.08 4.20
CA ALA A 402 22.36 -7.15 5.17
C ALA A 402 21.57 -6.66 6.39
N SER A 403 20.53 -7.41 6.77
CA SER A 403 19.80 -7.19 8.03
C SER A 403 20.71 -7.47 9.22
N GLY A 404 20.60 -6.64 10.28
CA GLY A 404 21.44 -6.70 11.46
C GLY A 404 22.72 -5.87 11.36
N THR A 405 22.98 -5.20 10.22
CA THR A 405 24.14 -4.30 10.11
C THR A 405 24.01 -3.13 11.08
N GLN A 406 24.96 -2.96 12.00
CA GLN A 406 24.98 -1.84 12.93
C GLN A 406 25.24 -0.54 12.19
N LEU A 407 24.41 0.47 12.46
CA LEU A 407 24.56 1.81 11.92
C LEU A 407 25.80 2.52 12.53
N GLN A 408 26.33 3.45 11.76
CA GLN A 408 27.45 4.30 12.16
C GLN A 408 27.16 5.76 11.81
N GLN A 409 28.02 6.65 12.24
CA GLN A 409 28.13 7.97 11.63
C GLN A 409 29.32 7.96 10.64
N TRP A 410 29.18 8.64 9.51
CA TRP A 410 30.21 8.71 8.46
C TRP A 410 30.17 10.08 7.77
N THR A 411 31.28 10.43 7.11
CA THR A 411 31.34 11.66 6.28
C THR A 411 30.12 11.71 5.36
N CYS A 412 29.43 12.85 5.34
CA CYS A 412 28.24 13.05 4.53
C CYS A 412 28.61 13.03 3.04
N THR A 413 28.18 12.01 2.32
CA THR A 413 28.37 11.84 0.87
C THR A 413 27.09 12.03 0.09
N GLY A 414 25.95 11.97 0.77
CA GLY A 414 24.62 11.96 0.15
C GLY A 414 24.29 10.67 -0.61
N GLY A 415 25.12 9.63 -0.47
CA GLY A 415 24.86 8.33 -1.09
C GLY A 415 23.63 7.62 -0.49
N PRO A 416 23.10 6.58 -1.18
CA PRO A 416 21.86 5.90 -0.76
C PRO A 416 21.90 5.32 0.66
N GLY A 417 23.09 4.92 1.17
CA GLY A 417 23.29 4.44 2.53
C GLY A 417 23.06 5.50 3.62
N GLN A 418 23.04 6.79 3.24
CA GLN A 418 22.83 7.94 4.14
C GLN A 418 21.47 8.63 3.91
N GLN A 419 20.66 8.10 2.99
CA GLN A 419 19.34 8.63 2.69
C GLN A 419 18.29 7.80 3.42
N TRP A 420 17.40 8.48 4.13
CA TRP A 420 16.39 7.87 4.98
C TRP A 420 15.00 8.41 4.64
N ALA A 421 14.10 7.53 4.20
CA ALA A 421 12.70 7.90 4.12
C ALA A 421 12.09 7.87 5.54
N ALA A 422 11.43 8.96 5.91
CA ALA A 422 10.74 9.09 7.19
C ALA A 422 9.24 8.87 6.98
N ASP A 423 8.77 7.65 7.17
CA ASP A 423 7.38 7.31 7.01
C ASP A 423 6.64 7.54 8.34
N LEU A 424 5.68 8.47 8.32
CA LEU A 424 4.87 8.79 9.50
C LEU A 424 4.03 7.57 9.90
N VAL A 425 4.10 7.16 11.16
CA VAL A 425 3.36 6.02 11.70
C VAL A 425 2.74 6.40 13.06
N GLY A 426 1.58 5.85 13.39
CA GLY A 426 0.95 6.09 14.68
C GLY A 426 -0.22 7.09 14.64
N SER A 427 -0.53 7.73 15.78
CA SER A 427 -1.65 8.66 15.92
C SER A 427 -1.44 9.94 15.11
N LEU A 428 -2.53 10.52 14.61
CA LEU A 428 -2.53 11.83 13.91
C LEU A 428 -1.96 13.00 14.76
N THR A 429 -1.77 12.79 16.04
CA THR A 429 -1.20 13.76 16.99
C THR A 429 0.25 13.47 17.37
N GLY A 430 0.84 12.36 16.88
CA GLY A 430 2.19 11.90 17.24
C GLY A 430 3.19 12.07 16.11
N SER A 431 4.37 12.63 16.42
CA SER A 431 5.50 12.72 15.48
C SER A 431 6.33 11.41 15.53
N GLN A 432 5.72 10.27 15.18
CA GLN A 432 6.37 8.97 15.16
C GLN A 432 6.64 8.52 13.74
N TYR A 433 7.84 8.00 13.49
CA TYR A 433 8.32 7.64 12.17
C TYR A 433 9.03 6.30 12.15
N VAL A 434 8.90 5.59 11.05
CA VAL A 434 9.83 4.54 10.64
C VAL A 434 10.83 5.15 9.67
N LEU A 435 12.11 4.99 9.95
CA LEU A 435 13.17 5.45 9.05
C LEU A 435 13.63 4.30 8.17
N VAL A 436 13.36 4.40 6.87
CA VAL A 436 13.72 3.38 5.88
C VAL A 436 14.94 3.84 5.09
N ASN A 437 16.01 3.06 5.10
CA ASN A 437 17.19 3.37 4.30
C ASN A 437 16.92 3.20 2.80
N ILE A 438 17.24 4.20 2.00
CA ILE A 438 16.98 4.18 0.54
C ILE A 438 17.80 3.13 -0.18
N GLY A 439 19.06 2.92 0.26
CA GLY A 439 19.97 1.97 -0.40
C GLY A 439 19.62 0.51 -0.14
N SER A 440 19.26 0.16 1.10
CA SER A 440 18.98 -1.22 1.50
C SER A 440 17.50 -1.58 1.51
N GLY A 441 16.60 -0.60 1.62
CA GLY A 441 15.18 -0.83 1.87
C GLY A 441 14.87 -1.36 3.28
N LEU A 442 15.84 -1.38 4.17
CA LEU A 442 15.69 -1.84 5.56
C LEU A 442 15.38 -0.66 6.49
N VAL A 443 14.74 -0.95 7.62
CA VAL A 443 14.36 0.07 8.61
C VAL A 443 15.40 0.18 9.73
N THR A 444 15.53 1.36 10.33
CA THR A 444 16.28 1.52 11.57
C THR A 444 15.55 0.84 12.72
N GLY A 445 16.26 0.14 13.58
CA GLY A 445 15.68 -0.48 14.76
C GLY A 445 16.72 -0.87 15.79
N VAL A 446 16.27 -1.15 17.00
CA VAL A 446 17.13 -1.62 18.08
C VAL A 446 17.31 -3.12 17.96
N ALA A 447 18.57 -3.59 17.96
CA ALA A 447 18.93 -5.00 17.86
C ALA A 447 18.23 -5.83 18.94
N GLY A 448 17.58 -6.94 18.52
CA GLY A 448 16.85 -7.84 19.42
C GLY A 448 15.69 -7.18 20.16
N SER A 449 15.19 -6.03 19.70
CA SER A 449 14.18 -5.22 20.41
C SER A 449 14.58 -4.91 21.88
N SER A 450 15.88 -4.79 22.13
CA SER A 450 16.44 -4.56 23.47
C SER A 450 15.99 -3.21 24.03
N THR A 451 15.72 -3.19 25.35
CA THR A 451 15.47 -1.93 26.08
C THR A 451 16.70 -1.48 26.91
N ALA A 452 17.81 -2.21 26.81
CA ALA A 452 19.03 -1.88 27.53
C ALA A 452 19.75 -0.67 26.95
N SER A 453 20.34 0.15 27.82
CA SER A 453 21.23 1.25 27.41
C SER A 453 22.48 0.70 26.71
N GLY A 454 22.90 1.35 25.65
CA GLY A 454 24.02 0.91 24.81
C GLY A 454 23.66 -0.16 23.78
N ALA A 455 22.41 -0.58 23.70
CA ALA A 455 22.00 -1.51 22.66
C ALA A 455 22.20 -0.91 21.26
N GLN A 456 22.68 -1.74 20.35
CA GLN A 456 22.99 -1.33 18.98
C GLN A 456 21.75 -0.89 18.22
N VAL A 457 21.86 0.19 17.49
CA VAL A 457 20.90 0.54 16.45
C VAL A 457 21.42 -0.03 15.14
N VAL A 458 20.56 -0.83 14.49
CA VAL A 458 20.89 -1.63 13.31
C VAL A 458 19.83 -1.39 12.21
N GLN A 459 20.13 -1.78 10.99
CA GLN A 459 19.10 -1.91 9.96
C GLN A 459 18.47 -3.30 10.00
N LEU A 460 17.14 -3.40 9.85
CA LEU A 460 16.35 -4.63 9.98
C LEU A 460 15.26 -4.69 8.91
N GLY A 461 14.73 -5.88 8.64
CA GLY A 461 13.47 -5.98 7.90
C GLY A 461 12.34 -5.32 8.68
N GLY A 462 11.49 -4.55 7.99
CA GLY A 462 10.33 -3.90 8.60
C GLY A 462 9.35 -4.93 9.19
N THR A 463 8.97 -4.74 10.46
CA THR A 463 8.01 -5.60 11.17
C THR A 463 6.92 -4.79 11.86
N GLY A 464 6.98 -3.45 11.81
CA GLY A 464 6.10 -2.55 12.56
C GLY A 464 6.32 -2.54 14.08
N ALA A 465 7.31 -3.26 14.59
CA ALA A 465 7.59 -3.34 16.03
C ALA A 465 7.96 -1.97 16.62
N ALA A 466 7.60 -1.71 17.88
CA ALA A 466 7.90 -0.45 18.57
C ALA A 466 9.40 -0.13 18.60
N SER A 467 10.28 -1.16 18.60
CA SER A 467 11.74 -1.01 18.50
C SER A 467 12.23 -0.44 17.18
N GLN A 468 11.37 -0.37 16.15
CA GLN A 468 11.63 0.20 14.82
C GLN A 468 10.95 1.57 14.62
N VAL A 469 10.25 2.07 15.63
CA VAL A 469 9.51 3.33 15.59
C VAL A 469 10.23 4.40 16.41
N TRP A 470 10.35 5.59 15.87
CA TRP A 470 11.08 6.71 16.46
C TRP A 470 10.18 7.95 16.58
N ALA A 471 9.97 8.43 17.80
CA ALA A 471 9.36 9.74 18.04
C ALA A 471 10.41 10.84 17.79
N VAL A 472 10.04 11.81 16.99
CA VAL A 472 10.91 12.95 16.64
C VAL A 472 10.42 14.20 17.37
N SER A 473 11.29 14.83 18.18
CA SER A 473 10.96 15.97 19.02
C SER A 473 12.02 17.09 18.91
#